data_50eb612acb468b80d3384b7cf15d61d5
#
_entry.id   50eb612acb468b80d3384b7cf15d61d5
#
_cell.length_a   1.000
_cell.length_b   1.000
_cell.length_c   1.000
_cell.angle_alpha   90.00
_cell.angle_beta   90.00
_cell.angle_gamma   90.00
#
_symmetry.space_group_name_H-M   'P 1'
#
loop_
_entity.id
_entity.type
_entity.pdbx_description
1 polymer ?
#
loop_
_entity_poly.entity_id
_entity_poly.type
_entity_poly.pdbx_seq_one_letter_code
_entity_poly.pdbx_strand_id
1 'polypeptide(L)'
;MEGTNFLLPIGTNTFVRVFNSNNTNLNMTRYLKNMEKEIIINNQPDEITRIAQFIDELGMSLQLPPSITMSVNLAIEEAISNIIHHGYPTNKEGEITLLTSVAPGILTARIIDNGISFDPTERNTDADNIISLDQQLTQGLGLFLIRRTMDKVEYHSTESQNELTLIKKIDMDFKPEASLKTNICKIEEVTILTIEGRLDTANSNDFNVVISPLLSMPTPNIIINVEGLLYISSSGLRSLITLQKCVRQHQGVLVIEAMRPEILKIFDMTGCSSLFTIR
;
A
#
# COMPACT_ATOMS: atom_id res chain seq x y z
N MET A 1 35.31 -6.42 16.33
CA MET A 1 34.40 -5.85 17.34
C MET A 1 33.00 -6.17 16.88
N GLU A 2 32.38 -7.12 17.55
CA GLU A 2 31.07 -7.66 17.23
C GLU A 2 29.99 -6.64 17.56
N GLY A 3 29.18 -6.27 16.58
CA GLY A 3 28.02 -5.42 16.79
C GLY A 3 26.94 -6.20 17.53
N THR A 4 26.47 -5.69 18.66
CA THR A 4 25.40 -6.29 19.47
C THR A 4 24.08 -6.17 18.71
N ASN A 5 23.51 -7.32 18.35
CA ASN A 5 22.17 -7.42 17.74
C ASN A 5 21.12 -7.37 18.85
N PHE A 6 20.22 -6.44 18.79
CA PHE A 6 19.04 -6.42 19.64
C PHE A 6 17.79 -6.72 18.81
N LEU A 7 17.05 -7.74 19.22
CA LEU A 7 15.69 -8.05 18.75
C LEU A 7 14.72 -7.36 19.70
N LEU A 8 14.01 -6.37 19.22
CA LEU A 8 12.91 -5.74 19.98
C LEU A 8 11.59 -6.29 19.45
N PRO A 9 10.76 -6.96 20.28
CA PRO A 9 9.43 -7.37 19.87
C PRO A 9 8.52 -6.15 19.77
N ILE A 10 7.87 -5.97 18.61
CA ILE A 10 6.81 -5.01 18.41
C ILE A 10 5.55 -5.81 18.04
N GLY A 11 4.81 -6.27 19.06
CA GLY A 11 3.63 -7.10 18.87
C GLY A 11 3.92 -8.60 18.73
N THR A 12 2.88 -9.40 18.61
CA THR A 12 2.98 -10.85 18.44
C THR A 12 3.50 -11.17 17.04
N ASN A 13 4.71 -11.76 16.98
CA ASN A 13 5.41 -12.22 15.77
C ASN A 13 6.03 -11.16 14.84
N THR A 14 6.29 -9.95 15.31
CA THR A 14 7.06 -8.94 14.55
C THR A 14 8.35 -8.63 15.30
N PHE A 15 9.50 -8.79 14.65
CA PHE A 15 10.82 -8.53 15.23
C PHE A 15 11.52 -7.43 14.43
N VAL A 16 12.13 -6.46 15.12
CA VAL A 16 13.01 -5.47 14.52
C VAL A 16 14.44 -5.81 14.85
N ARG A 17 15.24 -6.06 13.83
CA ARG A 17 16.70 -6.20 13.98
C ARG A 17 17.34 -4.84 13.81
N VAL A 18 17.85 -4.25 14.89
CA VAL A 18 18.58 -2.98 14.86
C VAL A 18 20.06 -3.26 14.93
N PHE A 19 20.79 -2.96 13.85
CA PHE A 19 22.25 -2.99 13.85
C PHE A 19 22.77 -1.67 14.39
N ASN A 20 23.33 -1.67 15.61
CA ASN A 20 23.94 -0.49 16.20
C ASN A 20 25.43 -0.43 15.86
N SER A 21 25.83 0.43 14.92
CA SER A 21 27.23 0.78 14.73
C SER A 21 27.50 2.07 15.53
N ASN A 22 28.08 1.92 16.71
CA ASN A 22 28.56 3.02 17.52
C ASN A 22 29.51 3.92 16.74
N ASN A 23 29.04 5.09 16.35
CA ASN A 23 29.89 6.27 16.23
C ASN A 23 29.06 7.54 16.31
N THR A 24 29.29 8.33 17.34
CA THR A 24 28.68 9.61 17.68
C THR A 24 29.18 10.68 16.73
N ASN A 25 28.38 11.04 15.72
CA ASN A 25 28.20 12.40 15.22
C ASN A 25 27.14 12.46 14.10
N LEU A 26 26.04 12.98 14.45
CA LEU A 26 25.09 13.90 13.83
C LEU A 26 25.08 14.00 12.29
N ASN A 27 24.19 13.20 11.69
CA ASN A 27 23.33 13.60 10.58
C ASN A 27 22.32 12.46 10.40
N MET A 28 21.03 12.77 10.27
CA MET A 28 19.93 11.81 10.15
C MET A 28 20.16 10.75 9.05
N THR A 29 20.94 11.06 8.03
CA THR A 29 21.44 10.16 6.99
C THR A 29 22.28 8.99 7.53
N ARG A 30 22.81 9.10 8.73
CA ARG A 30 23.64 8.07 9.40
C ARG A 30 22.82 7.09 10.22
N TYR A 31 21.60 7.48 10.64
CA TYR A 31 20.67 6.60 11.38
C TYR A 31 20.03 5.52 10.52
N LEU A 32 19.98 5.72 9.20
CA LEU A 32 19.34 4.82 8.25
C LEU A 32 20.32 3.80 7.62
N LYS A 33 21.52 3.69 8.15
CA LYS A 33 22.50 2.71 7.65
C LYS A 33 22.04 1.32 8.06
N ASN A 34 21.33 0.64 7.13
CA ASN A 34 20.83 -0.73 7.22
C ASN A 34 19.75 -0.96 8.30
N MET A 35 18.61 -0.28 8.18
CA MET A 35 17.43 -0.65 8.92
C MET A 35 16.74 -1.81 8.20
N GLU A 36 16.78 -2.99 8.78
CA GLU A 36 16.05 -4.16 8.30
C GLU A 36 14.85 -4.42 9.20
N LYS A 37 13.70 -4.68 8.59
CA LYS A 37 12.49 -5.13 9.27
C LYS A 37 11.96 -6.38 8.59
N GLU A 38 11.45 -7.29 9.39
CA GLU A 38 10.92 -8.58 8.95
C GLU A 38 9.52 -8.79 9.48
N ILE A 39 8.65 -9.36 8.65
CA ILE A 39 7.37 -9.91 9.05
C ILE A 39 7.18 -11.27 8.38
N ILE A 40 6.71 -12.24 9.15
CA ILE A 40 6.38 -13.58 8.69
C ILE A 40 4.86 -13.74 8.80
N ILE A 41 4.25 -14.22 7.73
CA ILE A 41 2.82 -14.46 7.61
C ILE A 41 2.53 -15.86 7.07
N ASN A 42 1.33 -16.35 7.30
CA ASN A 42 0.82 -17.55 6.65
C ASN A 42 0.18 -17.20 5.29
N ASN A 43 -0.02 -18.22 4.45
CA ASN A 43 -0.66 -18.04 3.14
C ASN A 43 -2.21 -17.92 3.25
N GLN A 44 -2.68 -17.01 4.13
CA GLN A 44 -4.10 -16.73 4.36
C GLN A 44 -4.47 -15.31 3.88
N PRO A 45 -5.64 -15.11 3.24
CA PRO A 45 -6.02 -13.80 2.68
C PRO A 45 -6.12 -12.66 3.70
N ASP A 46 -6.44 -12.95 4.96
CA ASP A 46 -6.54 -11.97 6.05
C ASP A 46 -5.18 -11.38 6.46
N GLU A 47 -4.08 -12.09 6.17
CA GLU A 47 -2.72 -11.62 6.42
C GLU A 47 -2.32 -10.41 5.57
N ILE A 48 -2.99 -10.17 4.44
CA ILE A 48 -2.73 -8.99 3.58
C ILE A 48 -2.93 -7.70 4.38
N THR A 49 -3.91 -7.66 5.29
CA THR A 49 -4.12 -6.48 6.14
C THR A 49 -2.94 -6.22 7.07
N ARG A 50 -2.31 -7.27 7.61
CA ARG A 50 -1.10 -7.15 8.45
C ARG A 50 0.09 -6.62 7.66
N ILE A 51 0.23 -7.06 6.40
CA ILE A 51 1.27 -6.55 5.50
C ILE A 51 1.05 -5.06 5.21
N ALA A 52 -0.18 -4.64 4.90
CA ALA A 52 -0.50 -3.22 4.68
C ALA A 52 -0.13 -2.35 5.88
N GLN A 53 -0.47 -2.79 7.09
CA GLN A 53 -0.10 -2.11 8.33
C GLN A 53 1.42 -2.02 8.51
N PHE A 54 2.13 -3.12 8.29
CA PHE A 54 3.59 -3.17 8.40
C PHE A 54 4.27 -2.16 7.45
N ILE A 55 3.81 -2.04 6.21
CA ILE A 55 4.36 -1.11 5.23
C ILE A 55 3.99 0.35 5.58
N ASP A 56 2.78 0.61 6.04
CA ASP A 56 2.37 1.94 6.49
C ASP A 56 3.21 2.40 7.70
N GLU A 57 3.43 1.53 8.69
CA GLU A 57 4.31 1.79 9.84
C GLU A 57 5.77 2.03 9.41
N LEU A 58 6.25 1.25 8.43
CA LEU A 58 7.57 1.46 7.84
C LEU A 58 7.66 2.84 7.18
N GLY A 59 6.68 3.20 6.35
CA GLY A 59 6.59 4.49 5.68
C GLY A 59 6.57 5.65 6.67
N MET A 60 5.79 5.54 7.75
CA MET A 60 5.77 6.55 8.83
C MET A 60 7.12 6.65 9.54
N SER A 61 7.72 5.52 9.94
CA SER A 61 8.99 5.50 10.67
C SER A 61 10.15 6.09 9.87
N LEU A 62 10.11 5.95 8.55
CA LEU A 62 11.08 6.46 7.59
C LEU A 62 10.73 7.83 7.04
N GLN A 63 9.56 8.36 7.41
CA GLN A 63 9.04 9.63 6.87
C GLN A 63 8.99 9.63 5.33
N LEU A 64 8.61 8.50 4.73
CA LEU A 64 8.55 8.39 3.27
C LEU A 64 7.44 9.26 2.67
N PRO A 65 7.65 9.80 1.46
CA PRO A 65 6.59 10.43 0.70
C PRO A 65 5.37 9.49 0.57
N PRO A 66 4.14 10.00 0.70
CA PRO A 66 2.92 9.21 0.62
C PRO A 66 2.83 8.34 -0.65
N SER A 67 3.20 8.92 -1.79
CA SER A 67 3.21 8.22 -3.07
C SER A 67 4.20 7.04 -3.11
N ILE A 68 5.31 7.14 -2.38
CA ILE A 68 6.29 6.06 -2.27
C ILE A 68 5.74 4.93 -1.39
N THR A 69 5.23 5.25 -0.19
CA THR A 69 4.64 4.24 0.70
C THR A 69 3.51 3.50 0.01
N MET A 70 2.62 4.23 -0.69
CA MET A 70 1.51 3.63 -1.44
C MET A 70 2.00 2.74 -2.59
N SER A 71 2.99 3.20 -3.36
CA SER A 71 3.58 2.41 -4.46
C SER A 71 4.17 1.09 -3.95
N VAL A 72 4.90 1.15 -2.84
CA VAL A 72 5.51 -0.03 -2.21
C VAL A 72 4.43 -0.96 -1.65
N ASN A 73 3.43 -0.40 -0.97
CA ASN A 73 2.34 -1.18 -0.38
C ASN A 73 1.56 -1.94 -1.46
N LEU A 74 1.14 -1.26 -2.53
CA LEU A 74 0.44 -1.88 -3.66
C LEU A 74 1.26 -3.02 -4.29
N ALA A 75 2.55 -2.80 -4.55
CA ALA A 75 3.40 -3.83 -5.15
C ALA A 75 3.54 -5.06 -4.26
N ILE A 76 3.71 -4.86 -2.96
CA ILE A 76 3.87 -5.96 -2.00
C ILE A 76 2.54 -6.69 -1.77
N GLU A 77 1.43 -5.97 -1.61
CA GLU A 77 0.10 -6.58 -1.47
C GLU A 77 -0.23 -7.46 -2.68
N GLU A 78 0.01 -6.97 -3.90
CA GLU A 78 -0.23 -7.72 -5.12
C GLU A 78 0.67 -8.94 -5.23
N ALA A 79 1.97 -8.81 -4.91
CA ALA A 79 2.89 -9.94 -4.95
C ALA A 79 2.49 -11.03 -3.94
N ILE A 80 2.19 -10.64 -2.70
CA ILE A 80 1.78 -11.57 -1.64
C ILE A 80 0.40 -12.17 -1.94
N SER A 81 -0.55 -11.39 -2.46
CA SER A 81 -1.85 -11.90 -2.90
C SER A 81 -1.69 -12.98 -3.99
N ASN A 82 -0.80 -12.77 -4.95
CA ASN A 82 -0.51 -13.76 -5.98
C ASN A 82 0.08 -15.06 -5.38
N ILE A 83 0.99 -14.95 -4.42
CA ILE A 83 1.56 -16.11 -3.73
C ILE A 83 0.48 -16.86 -2.94
N ILE A 84 -0.38 -16.14 -2.19
CA ILE A 84 -1.47 -16.74 -1.41
C ILE A 84 -2.45 -17.51 -2.31
N HIS A 85 -2.84 -16.92 -3.45
CA HIS A 85 -3.87 -17.51 -4.30
C HIS A 85 -3.35 -18.57 -5.27
N HIS A 86 -2.07 -18.49 -5.66
CA HIS A 86 -1.53 -19.31 -6.75
C HIS A 86 -0.25 -20.08 -6.37
N GLY A 87 0.45 -19.68 -5.31
CA GLY A 87 1.72 -20.28 -4.91
C GLY A 87 1.57 -21.60 -4.16
N TYR A 88 0.40 -21.89 -3.61
CA TYR A 88 0.20 -23.10 -2.80
C TYR A 88 -0.96 -23.94 -3.29
N PRO A 89 -0.83 -25.28 -3.29
CA PRO A 89 -1.98 -26.17 -3.50
C PRO A 89 -3.07 -25.93 -2.45
N THR A 90 -4.31 -26.21 -2.82
CA THR A 90 -5.46 -26.10 -1.91
C THR A 90 -5.20 -26.86 -0.61
N ASN A 91 -5.43 -26.21 0.55
CA ASN A 91 -5.24 -26.74 1.91
C ASN A 91 -3.78 -27.03 2.31
N LYS A 92 -2.79 -26.56 1.56
CA LYS A 92 -1.39 -26.61 1.98
C LYS A 92 -1.04 -25.31 2.71
N GLU A 93 -0.67 -25.42 3.99
CA GLU A 93 -0.11 -24.32 4.74
C GLU A 93 1.27 -23.96 4.22
N GLY A 94 1.57 -22.67 4.13
CA GLY A 94 2.84 -22.14 3.71
C GLY A 94 3.16 -20.85 4.47
N GLU A 95 4.43 -20.57 4.56
CA GLU A 95 4.96 -19.37 5.20
C GLU A 95 5.51 -18.42 4.14
N ILE A 96 5.23 -17.14 4.29
CA ILE A 96 5.73 -16.07 3.43
C ILE A 96 6.46 -15.08 4.32
N THR A 97 7.72 -14.83 4.02
CA THR A 97 8.56 -13.87 4.73
C THR A 97 8.72 -12.61 3.90
N LEU A 98 8.40 -11.47 4.46
CA LEU A 98 8.71 -10.16 3.90
C LEU A 98 9.85 -9.53 4.68
N LEU A 99 10.98 -9.33 4.01
CA LEU A 99 12.14 -8.59 4.52
C LEU A 99 12.18 -7.22 3.84
N THR A 100 12.24 -6.16 4.62
CA THR A 100 12.44 -4.81 4.10
C THR A 100 13.77 -4.25 4.58
N SER A 101 14.53 -3.66 3.69
CA SER A 101 15.77 -2.96 4.03
C SER A 101 15.81 -1.59 3.40
N VAL A 102 16.40 -0.64 4.12
CA VAL A 102 16.55 0.74 3.68
C VAL A 102 18.00 1.13 3.68
N ALA A 103 18.48 1.54 2.52
CA ALA A 103 19.79 2.15 2.30
C ALA A 103 19.59 3.59 1.81
N PRO A 104 20.61 4.46 1.82
CA PRO A 104 20.47 5.84 1.34
C PRO A 104 19.90 5.90 -0.08
N GLY A 105 18.70 6.46 -0.21
CA GLY A 105 18.00 6.62 -1.48
C GLY A 105 17.30 5.37 -2.04
N ILE A 106 17.29 4.24 -1.33
CA ILE A 106 16.74 2.97 -1.82
C ILE A 106 16.00 2.24 -0.70
N LEU A 107 14.78 1.80 -0.99
CA LEU A 107 14.04 0.82 -0.22
C LEU A 107 14.00 -0.48 -1.01
N THR A 108 14.38 -1.58 -0.38
CA THR A 108 14.31 -2.93 -0.94
C THR A 108 13.35 -3.77 -0.11
N ALA A 109 12.42 -4.44 -0.79
CA ALA A 109 11.53 -5.43 -0.19
C ALA A 109 11.81 -6.80 -0.85
N ARG A 110 12.09 -7.81 -0.03
CA ARG A 110 12.30 -9.20 -0.48
C ARG A 110 11.16 -10.05 0.06
N ILE A 111 10.42 -10.67 -0.83
CA ILE A 111 9.33 -11.60 -0.50
C ILE A 111 9.84 -12.99 -0.78
N ILE A 112 9.83 -13.82 0.25
CA ILE A 112 10.41 -15.15 0.24
C ILE A 112 9.31 -16.15 0.57
N ASP A 113 9.14 -17.18 -0.25
CA ASP A 113 8.16 -18.24 -0.07
C ASP A 113 8.70 -19.60 -0.53
N ASN A 114 8.02 -20.67 -0.17
CA ASN A 114 8.33 -22.05 -0.57
C ASN A 114 7.21 -22.70 -1.38
N GLY A 115 6.43 -21.88 -2.04
CA GLY A 115 5.33 -22.31 -2.90
C GLY A 115 5.79 -22.75 -4.30
N ILE A 116 4.82 -22.86 -5.20
CA ILE A 116 5.07 -23.14 -6.61
C ILE A 116 5.78 -21.95 -7.24
N SER A 117 6.90 -22.20 -7.90
CA SER A 117 7.68 -21.16 -8.58
C SER A 117 6.84 -20.48 -9.67
N PHE A 118 6.82 -19.16 -9.61
CA PHE A 118 6.16 -18.32 -10.60
C PHE A 118 6.98 -17.03 -10.79
N ASP A 119 7.62 -16.91 -11.96
CA ASP A 119 8.41 -15.73 -12.30
C ASP A 119 7.54 -14.60 -12.85
N PRO A 120 7.27 -13.54 -12.09
CA PRO A 120 6.50 -12.40 -12.57
C PRO A 120 7.26 -11.57 -13.62
N THR A 121 8.58 -11.81 -13.81
CA THR A 121 9.39 -11.06 -14.78
C THR A 121 9.37 -11.68 -16.17
N GLU A 122 9.10 -12.98 -16.30
CA GLU A 122 9.12 -13.71 -17.59
C GLU A 122 7.89 -13.46 -18.49
N ARG A 123 6.75 -13.11 -17.92
CA ARG A 123 5.59 -12.80 -18.75
C ARG A 123 5.81 -11.48 -19.47
N ASN A 124 6.29 -11.57 -20.70
CA ASN A 124 6.07 -10.54 -21.72
C ASN A 124 4.57 -10.42 -21.93
N THR A 125 3.91 -9.66 -21.12
CA THR A 125 2.61 -9.17 -21.47
C THR A 125 2.82 -8.15 -22.58
N ASP A 126 2.64 -8.56 -23.82
CA ASP A 126 2.27 -7.67 -24.95
C ASP A 126 0.95 -6.92 -24.64
N ALA A 127 0.65 -6.75 -23.37
CA ALA A 127 -0.46 -6.02 -22.78
C ALA A 127 -0.29 -4.49 -22.91
N ASP A 128 0.81 -4.00 -23.49
CA ASP A 128 0.88 -2.66 -24.03
C ASP A 128 -0.02 -2.46 -25.24
N ASN A 129 -0.56 -3.55 -25.81
CA ASN A 129 -1.52 -3.53 -26.90
C ASN A 129 -2.89 -4.06 -26.42
N ILE A 130 -3.75 -3.13 -25.97
CA ILE A 130 -5.22 -3.23 -26.09
C ILE A 130 -5.82 -4.58 -25.61
N ILE A 131 -5.70 -4.87 -24.32
CA ILE A 131 -6.62 -5.82 -23.69
C ILE A 131 -7.81 -4.99 -23.18
N SER A 132 -9.03 -5.40 -23.55
CA SER A 132 -10.26 -4.77 -23.07
C SER A 132 -10.25 -4.65 -21.53
N LEU A 133 -10.73 -3.55 -21.00
CA LEU A 133 -10.82 -3.26 -19.55
C LEU A 133 -11.36 -4.45 -18.71
N ASP A 134 -12.28 -5.24 -19.27
CA ASP A 134 -12.87 -6.41 -18.61
C ASP A 134 -11.92 -7.60 -18.43
N GLN A 135 -10.92 -7.77 -19.31
CA GLN A 135 -9.92 -8.83 -19.20
C GLN A 135 -8.73 -8.42 -18.32
N GLN A 136 -8.41 -7.13 -18.24
CA GLN A 136 -7.40 -6.59 -17.32
C GLN A 136 -7.83 -6.74 -15.86
N LEU A 137 -9.13 -6.72 -15.58
CA LEU A 137 -9.69 -6.80 -14.22
C LEU A 137 -9.56 -8.19 -13.57
N THR A 138 -9.17 -9.23 -14.31
CA THR A 138 -9.21 -10.60 -13.77
C THR A 138 -7.89 -11.37 -13.75
N GLN A 139 -6.85 -11.04 -14.53
CA GLN A 139 -5.63 -11.89 -14.57
C GLN A 139 -4.28 -11.19 -14.85
N GLY A 140 -4.20 -9.88 -15.00
CA GLY A 140 -2.96 -9.20 -15.39
C GLY A 140 -2.65 -7.89 -14.65
N LEU A 141 -3.62 -7.35 -13.92
CA LEU A 141 -3.50 -6.05 -13.27
C LEU A 141 -2.41 -6.03 -12.19
N GLY A 142 -2.27 -7.11 -11.42
CA GLY A 142 -1.32 -7.19 -10.32
C GLY A 142 0.13 -7.09 -10.77
N LEU A 143 0.54 -7.87 -11.78
CA LEU A 143 1.90 -7.82 -12.32
C LEU A 143 2.20 -6.48 -13.01
N PHE A 144 1.22 -5.90 -13.69
CA PHE A 144 1.33 -4.57 -14.26
C PHE A 144 1.56 -3.51 -13.18
N LEU A 145 0.80 -3.58 -12.06
CA LEU A 145 0.95 -2.67 -10.93
C LEU A 145 2.34 -2.78 -10.30
N ILE A 146 2.84 -3.99 -10.05
CA ILE A 146 4.19 -4.23 -9.52
C ILE A 146 5.24 -3.56 -10.40
N ARG A 147 5.23 -3.81 -11.71
CA ARG A 147 6.19 -3.26 -12.68
C ARG A 147 6.09 -1.74 -12.82
N ARG A 148 4.87 -1.18 -12.72
CA ARG A 148 4.65 0.25 -12.87
C ARG A 148 5.00 1.06 -11.63
N THR A 149 4.88 0.46 -10.45
CA THR A 149 5.10 1.14 -9.17
C THR A 149 6.52 1.01 -8.65
N MET A 150 7.22 -0.07 -9.00
CA MET A 150 8.61 -0.32 -8.54
C MET A 150 9.63 0.08 -9.60
N ASP A 151 10.81 0.53 -9.17
CA ASP A 151 11.90 0.93 -10.08
C ASP A 151 12.69 -0.26 -10.62
N LYS A 152 12.70 -1.38 -9.86
CA LYS A 152 13.29 -2.66 -10.30
C LYS A 152 12.57 -3.82 -9.64
N VAL A 153 12.40 -4.90 -10.40
CA VAL A 153 11.80 -6.16 -9.97
C VAL A 153 12.72 -7.29 -10.41
N GLU A 154 13.13 -8.13 -9.48
CA GLU A 154 14.00 -9.29 -9.72
C GLU A 154 13.36 -10.53 -9.10
N TYR A 155 13.45 -11.64 -9.78
CA TYR A 155 12.96 -12.92 -9.29
C TYR A 155 14.07 -13.96 -9.33
N HIS A 156 14.16 -14.73 -8.26
CA HIS A 156 15.09 -15.85 -8.16
C HIS A 156 14.36 -17.06 -7.53
N SER A 157 14.52 -18.22 -8.13
CA SER A 157 13.93 -19.45 -7.62
C SER A 157 14.99 -20.54 -7.53
N THR A 158 14.92 -21.31 -6.47
CA THR A 158 15.69 -22.55 -6.25
C THR A 158 14.73 -23.73 -6.09
N GLU A 159 15.24 -24.93 -5.92
CA GLU A 159 14.39 -26.11 -5.67
C GLU A 159 13.55 -26.02 -4.38
N SER A 160 13.92 -25.18 -3.42
CA SER A 160 13.28 -25.10 -2.10
C SER A 160 12.66 -23.74 -1.78
N GLN A 161 12.94 -22.70 -2.54
CA GLN A 161 12.60 -21.35 -2.17
C GLN A 161 12.49 -20.42 -3.37
N ASN A 162 11.50 -19.55 -3.36
CA ASN A 162 11.32 -18.44 -4.28
C ASN A 162 11.65 -17.13 -3.57
N GLU A 163 12.25 -16.19 -4.27
CA GLU A 163 12.53 -14.85 -3.80
C GLU A 163 12.16 -13.82 -4.86
N LEU A 164 11.23 -12.94 -4.52
CA LEU A 164 10.89 -11.76 -5.33
C LEU A 164 11.48 -10.53 -4.65
N THR A 165 12.37 -9.83 -5.33
CA THR A 165 13.00 -8.59 -4.85
C THR A 165 12.42 -7.39 -5.58
N LEU A 166 11.86 -6.47 -4.80
CA LEU A 166 11.25 -5.22 -5.24
C LEU A 166 12.11 -4.05 -4.75
N ILE A 167 12.54 -3.18 -5.66
CA ILE A 167 13.41 -2.04 -5.35
C ILE A 167 12.68 -0.74 -5.70
N LYS A 168 12.65 0.19 -4.73
CA LYS A 168 12.08 1.53 -4.88
C LYS A 168 13.11 2.61 -4.53
N LYS A 169 13.31 3.58 -5.44
CA LYS A 169 14.06 4.79 -5.12
C LYS A 169 13.23 5.67 -4.18
N ILE A 170 13.86 6.20 -3.14
CA ILE A 170 13.23 7.00 -2.11
C ILE A 170 13.96 8.31 -1.89
N ASP A 171 13.18 9.37 -1.65
CA ASP A 171 13.71 10.65 -1.19
C ASP A 171 13.53 10.72 0.33
N MET A 172 14.63 10.93 1.05
CA MET A 172 14.66 10.91 2.51
C MET A 172 14.44 12.29 3.14
N ASP A 173 14.30 13.34 2.34
CA ASP A 173 14.12 14.71 2.83
C ASP A 173 12.64 15.07 3.18
N PHE A 174 11.74 14.08 3.07
CA PHE A 174 10.32 14.28 3.34
C PHE A 174 10.03 14.46 4.84
N LYS A 175 9.25 15.50 5.18
CA LYS A 175 8.77 15.75 6.54
C LYS A 175 7.32 15.31 6.69
N PRO A 176 6.97 14.46 7.68
CA PRO A 176 5.59 14.02 7.87
C PRO A 176 4.72 15.16 8.41
N GLU A 177 3.50 15.26 7.92
CA GLU A 177 2.50 16.21 8.38
C GLU A 177 1.17 15.54 8.76
N ALA A 178 0.50 16.18 9.71
CA ALA A 178 -0.89 16.19 10.15
C ALA A 178 -1.68 14.85 10.26
N SER A 179 -2.30 14.65 11.42
CA SER A 179 -3.32 13.63 11.69
C SER A 179 -4.53 13.79 10.76
N LEU A 180 -5.29 12.69 10.53
CA LEU A 180 -6.54 12.72 9.79
C LEU A 180 -7.56 13.63 10.49
N LYS A 181 -8.19 14.51 9.72
CA LYS A 181 -9.36 15.29 10.12
C LYS A 181 -10.44 15.09 9.07
N THR A 182 -11.64 14.89 9.53
CA THR A 182 -12.81 14.72 8.67
C THR A 182 -13.96 15.60 9.18
N ASN A 183 -14.71 16.15 8.25
CA ASN A 183 -15.94 16.90 8.55
C ASN A 183 -17.01 16.53 7.54
N ILE A 184 -18.22 16.30 8.02
CA ILE A 184 -19.41 16.11 7.17
C ILE A 184 -20.37 17.25 7.43
N CYS A 185 -20.75 17.95 6.37
CA CYS A 185 -21.82 18.92 6.41
C CYS A 185 -22.82 18.67 5.27
N LYS A 186 -24.08 19.05 5.50
CA LYS A 186 -25.12 18.97 4.48
C LYS A 186 -25.55 20.39 4.11
N ILE A 187 -25.52 20.68 2.82
CA ILE A 187 -26.00 21.94 2.23
C ILE A 187 -27.07 21.59 1.23
N GLU A 188 -28.31 21.93 1.53
CA GLU A 188 -29.48 21.51 0.76
C GLU A 188 -29.54 20.00 0.58
N GLU A 189 -29.48 19.51 -0.66
CA GLU A 189 -29.51 18.07 -0.99
C GLU A 189 -28.10 17.47 -1.20
N VAL A 190 -27.05 18.27 -0.99
CA VAL A 190 -25.66 17.83 -1.18
C VAL A 190 -24.98 17.60 0.18
N THR A 191 -24.38 16.45 0.34
CA THR A 191 -23.52 16.15 1.49
C THR A 191 -22.07 16.36 1.11
N ILE A 192 -21.36 17.19 1.87
CA ILE A 192 -19.95 17.47 1.67
C ILE A 192 -19.14 16.75 2.75
N LEU A 193 -18.25 15.86 2.33
CA LEU A 193 -17.23 15.22 3.17
C LEU A 193 -15.89 15.88 2.91
N THR A 194 -15.35 16.57 3.90
CA THR A 194 -13.99 17.13 3.84
C THR A 194 -13.01 16.17 4.49
N ILE A 195 -11.88 15.91 3.83
CA ILE A 195 -10.81 15.03 4.32
C ILE A 195 -9.50 15.78 4.28
N GLU A 196 -8.86 15.92 5.44
CA GLU A 196 -7.57 16.60 5.60
C GLU A 196 -6.56 15.73 6.32
N GLY A 197 -5.26 15.94 6.05
CA GLY A 197 -4.18 15.20 6.69
C GLY A 197 -3.93 13.84 6.04
N ARG A 198 -3.75 12.79 6.83
CA ARG A 198 -3.37 11.45 6.37
C ARG A 198 -4.51 10.47 6.60
N LEU A 199 -4.92 9.78 5.54
CA LEU A 199 -5.83 8.63 5.63
C LEU A 199 -5.00 7.36 5.43
N ASP A 200 -4.53 6.78 6.53
CA ASP A 200 -3.66 5.60 6.55
C ASP A 200 -4.36 4.38 7.15
N THR A 201 -3.66 3.25 7.21
CA THR A 201 -4.23 2.00 7.69
C THR A 201 -4.61 2.07 9.18
N ALA A 202 -3.88 2.87 9.97
CA ALA A 202 -4.15 2.99 11.40
C ALA A 202 -5.50 3.68 11.68
N ASN A 203 -5.89 4.65 10.84
CA ASN A 203 -7.12 5.44 11.00
C ASN A 203 -8.22 5.08 9.99
N SER A 204 -7.99 4.15 9.07
CA SER A 204 -8.99 3.75 8.07
C SER A 204 -10.27 3.16 8.69
N ASN A 205 -10.18 2.46 9.83
CA ASN A 205 -11.33 1.95 10.55
C ASN A 205 -12.17 3.09 11.14
N ASP A 206 -11.55 4.10 11.73
CA ASP A 206 -12.24 5.29 12.25
C ASP A 206 -12.88 6.06 11.09
N PHE A 207 -12.20 6.17 9.95
CA PHE A 207 -12.76 6.76 8.74
C PHE A 207 -13.98 5.99 8.23
N ASN A 208 -13.96 4.65 8.26
CA ASN A 208 -15.13 3.84 7.90
C ASN A 208 -16.33 4.10 8.82
N VAL A 209 -16.10 4.35 10.10
CA VAL A 209 -17.17 4.77 11.03
C VAL A 209 -17.73 6.13 10.62
N VAL A 210 -16.86 7.08 10.26
CA VAL A 210 -17.29 8.42 9.79
C VAL A 210 -18.15 8.36 8.54
N ILE A 211 -17.80 7.54 7.54
CA ILE A 211 -18.54 7.43 6.28
C ILE A 211 -19.75 6.48 6.36
N SER A 212 -19.87 5.68 7.42
CA SER A 212 -20.96 4.70 7.60
C SER A 212 -22.37 5.31 7.39
N PRO A 213 -22.71 6.51 7.90
CA PRO A 213 -24.01 7.12 7.63
C PRO A 213 -24.26 7.42 6.15
N LEU A 214 -23.18 7.69 5.37
CA LEU A 214 -23.29 7.99 3.95
C LEU A 214 -23.63 6.74 3.13
N LEU A 215 -23.23 5.55 3.60
CA LEU A 215 -23.53 4.27 2.96
C LEU A 215 -25.02 3.90 3.04
N SER A 216 -25.76 4.49 3.98
CA SER A 216 -27.19 4.20 4.22
C SER A 216 -28.12 5.22 3.58
N MET A 217 -27.61 6.20 2.83
CA MET A 217 -28.41 7.24 2.19
C MET A 217 -29.20 6.68 0.99
N PRO A 218 -30.51 6.96 0.87
CA PRO A 218 -31.34 6.38 -0.20
C PRO A 218 -30.97 6.90 -1.60
N THR A 219 -30.58 8.17 -1.74
CA THR A 219 -30.13 8.80 -3.00
C THR A 219 -28.99 9.75 -2.68
N PRO A 220 -27.77 9.23 -2.47
CA PRO A 220 -26.68 10.05 -2.00
C PRO A 220 -26.17 11.00 -3.09
N ASN A 221 -26.09 12.29 -2.78
CA ASN A 221 -25.41 13.30 -3.58
C ASN A 221 -24.24 13.83 -2.75
N ILE A 222 -23.04 13.36 -3.05
CA ILE A 222 -21.86 13.53 -2.18
C ILE A 222 -20.75 14.24 -2.95
N ILE A 223 -20.20 15.25 -2.34
CA ILE A 223 -18.93 15.88 -2.73
C ILE A 223 -17.89 15.53 -1.68
N ILE A 224 -16.76 14.98 -2.12
CA ILE A 224 -15.60 14.74 -1.25
C ILE A 224 -14.56 15.81 -1.58
N ASN A 225 -14.35 16.74 -0.66
CA ASN A 225 -13.29 17.73 -0.77
C ASN A 225 -12.00 17.14 -0.17
N VAL A 226 -10.95 17.03 -0.98
CA VAL A 226 -9.66 16.45 -0.60
C VAL A 226 -8.51 17.45 -0.71
N GLU A 227 -8.78 18.76 -0.67
CA GLU A 227 -7.77 19.82 -0.74
C GLU A 227 -6.69 19.66 0.35
N GLY A 228 -7.12 19.28 1.56
CA GLY A 228 -6.26 19.06 2.71
C GLY A 228 -5.69 17.65 2.81
N LEU A 229 -6.05 16.71 1.93
CA LEU A 229 -5.57 15.34 1.97
C LEU A 229 -4.11 15.27 1.51
N LEU A 230 -3.23 14.82 2.40
CA LEU A 230 -1.78 14.75 2.20
C LEU A 230 -1.30 13.34 1.88
N TYR A 231 -2.05 12.33 2.34
CA TYR A 231 -1.72 10.92 2.18
C TYR A 231 -2.97 10.07 2.14
N ILE A 232 -2.95 9.01 1.32
CA ILE A 232 -3.94 7.94 1.33
C ILE A 232 -3.25 6.60 1.17
N SER A 233 -3.55 5.64 2.07
CA SER A 233 -3.09 4.27 1.98
C SER A 233 -4.02 3.42 1.09
N SER A 234 -3.61 2.17 0.81
CA SER A 234 -4.46 1.21 0.12
C SER A 234 -5.78 0.95 0.86
N SER A 235 -5.77 0.89 2.19
CA SER A 235 -6.97 0.74 3.00
C SER A 235 -7.89 1.98 2.95
N GLY A 236 -7.31 3.18 2.98
CA GLY A 236 -8.07 4.42 2.79
C GLY A 236 -8.71 4.50 1.40
N LEU A 237 -7.96 4.10 0.37
CA LEU A 237 -8.49 4.04 -1.00
C LEU A 237 -9.64 3.03 -1.13
N ARG A 238 -9.52 1.84 -0.51
CA ARG A 238 -10.62 0.84 -0.46
C ARG A 238 -11.88 1.42 0.18
N SER A 239 -11.75 2.22 1.25
CA SER A 239 -12.90 2.89 1.88
C SER A 239 -13.62 3.84 0.92
N LEU A 240 -12.87 4.64 0.15
CA LEU A 240 -13.45 5.52 -0.88
C LEU A 240 -14.10 4.73 -2.01
N ILE A 241 -13.49 3.64 -2.48
CA ILE A 241 -14.05 2.75 -3.50
C ILE A 241 -15.36 2.11 -2.99
N THR A 242 -15.41 1.69 -1.73
CA THR A 242 -16.61 1.14 -1.11
C THR A 242 -17.74 2.16 -1.08
N LEU A 243 -17.44 3.40 -0.69
CA LEU A 243 -18.40 4.49 -0.72
C LEU A 243 -18.91 4.76 -2.15
N GLN A 244 -18.03 4.83 -3.13
CA GLN A 244 -18.39 5.03 -4.54
C GLN A 244 -19.30 3.91 -5.07
N LYS A 245 -18.99 2.64 -4.77
CA LYS A 245 -19.83 1.51 -5.16
C LYS A 245 -21.22 1.62 -4.56
N CYS A 246 -21.32 1.96 -3.27
CA CYS A 246 -22.59 2.14 -2.58
C CYS A 246 -23.40 3.29 -3.17
N VAL A 247 -22.77 4.44 -3.43
CA VAL A 247 -23.44 5.59 -4.07
C VAL A 247 -24.01 5.22 -5.43
N ARG A 248 -23.26 4.50 -6.26
CA ARG A 248 -23.75 4.02 -7.57
C ARG A 248 -24.91 3.03 -7.44
N GLN A 249 -24.88 2.12 -6.47
CA GLN A 249 -25.98 1.16 -6.22
C GLN A 249 -27.29 1.87 -5.85
N HIS A 250 -27.20 3.00 -5.16
CA HIS A 250 -28.33 3.83 -4.78
C HIS A 250 -28.67 4.94 -5.83
N GLN A 251 -28.13 4.81 -7.06
CA GLN A 251 -28.34 5.78 -8.15
C GLN A 251 -27.96 7.22 -7.76
N GLY A 252 -27.02 7.36 -6.85
CA GLY A 252 -26.51 8.63 -6.37
C GLY A 252 -25.35 9.17 -7.22
N VAL A 253 -24.84 10.32 -6.80
CA VAL A 253 -23.69 10.98 -7.43
C VAL A 253 -22.63 11.20 -6.38
N LEU A 254 -21.37 10.85 -6.71
CA LEU A 254 -20.19 11.16 -5.91
C LEU A 254 -19.15 11.85 -6.79
N VAL A 255 -18.69 13.00 -6.35
CA VAL A 255 -17.64 13.79 -6.99
C VAL A 255 -16.50 14.02 -6.00
N ILE A 256 -15.28 13.87 -6.43
CA ILE A 256 -14.09 14.25 -5.65
C ILE A 256 -13.58 15.58 -6.21
N GLU A 257 -13.38 16.55 -5.32
CA GLU A 257 -12.94 17.89 -5.68
C GLU A 257 -11.63 18.28 -5.00
N ALA A 258 -10.89 19.18 -5.65
CA ALA A 258 -9.66 19.77 -5.14
C ALA A 258 -8.56 18.74 -4.83
N MET A 259 -8.44 17.72 -5.68
CA MET A 259 -7.43 16.68 -5.49
C MET A 259 -6.04 17.21 -5.84
N ARG A 260 -5.09 17.04 -4.91
CA ARG A 260 -3.69 17.39 -5.11
C ARG A 260 -3.04 16.49 -6.15
N PRO A 261 -2.03 16.99 -6.93
CA PRO A 261 -1.36 16.21 -7.95
C PRO A 261 -0.75 14.89 -7.45
N GLU A 262 -0.23 14.89 -6.20
CA GLU A 262 0.38 13.72 -5.58
C GLU A 262 -0.67 12.62 -5.30
N ILE A 263 -1.86 13.01 -4.86
CA ILE A 263 -2.98 12.09 -4.61
C ILE A 263 -3.57 11.62 -5.95
N LEU A 264 -3.74 12.53 -6.91
CA LEU A 264 -4.22 12.17 -8.26
C LEU A 264 -3.31 11.12 -8.91
N LYS A 265 -1.99 11.27 -8.76
CA LYS A 265 -1.03 10.28 -9.25
C LYS A 265 -1.25 8.88 -8.65
N ILE A 266 -1.64 8.79 -7.38
CA ILE A 266 -1.99 7.51 -6.73
C ILE A 266 -3.23 6.91 -7.39
N PHE A 267 -4.28 7.72 -7.60
CA PHE A 267 -5.51 7.28 -8.26
C PHE A 267 -5.25 6.82 -9.69
N ASP A 268 -4.36 7.50 -10.44
CA ASP A 268 -3.98 7.12 -11.80
C ASP A 268 -3.18 5.81 -11.83
N MET A 269 -2.21 5.66 -10.93
CA MET A 269 -1.39 4.44 -10.84
C MET A 269 -2.23 3.21 -10.50
N THR A 270 -3.26 3.39 -9.67
CA THR A 270 -4.15 2.31 -9.24
C THR A 270 -5.32 2.07 -10.20
N GLY A 271 -5.46 2.88 -11.25
CA GLY A 271 -6.61 2.87 -12.16
C GLY A 271 -7.91 3.41 -11.54
N CYS A 272 -7.85 3.89 -10.29
CA CYS A 272 -9.02 4.38 -9.58
C CYS A 272 -9.61 5.66 -10.17
N SER A 273 -8.82 6.46 -10.90
CA SER A 273 -9.32 7.67 -11.57
C SER A 273 -10.53 7.39 -12.46
N SER A 274 -10.59 6.22 -13.08
CA SER A 274 -11.72 5.81 -13.92
C SER A 274 -13.00 5.48 -13.13
N LEU A 275 -12.89 5.23 -11.83
CA LEU A 275 -14.01 4.89 -10.97
C LEU A 275 -14.74 6.11 -10.42
N PHE A 276 -14.08 7.27 -10.38
CA PHE A 276 -14.57 8.49 -9.77
C PHE A 276 -14.76 9.62 -10.78
N THR A 277 -15.69 10.52 -10.48
CA THR A 277 -15.75 11.83 -11.12
C THR A 277 -14.85 12.76 -10.32
N ILE A 278 -13.73 13.21 -10.90
CA ILE A 278 -12.75 14.09 -10.27
C ILE A 278 -12.84 15.46 -10.95
N ARG A 279 -12.88 16.55 -10.14
CA ARG A 279 -12.95 17.95 -10.61
C ARG A 279 -11.89 18.81 -9.93
#